data_9dfb3b8acb6f3434ac9d19b7a5d0431c
#
_entry.id   9dfb3b8acb6f3434ac9d19b7a5d0431c
#
_cell.length_a   1.000
_cell.length_b   1.000
_cell.length_c   1.000
_cell.angle_alpha   90.00
_cell.angle_beta   90.00
_cell.angle_gamma   90.00
#
_symmetry.space_group_name_H-M   'P 1'
#
loop_
_entity.id
_entity.type
_entity.pdbx_description
1 polymer ?
#
loop_
_entity_poly.entity_id
_entity_poly.type
_entity_poly.pdbx_seq_one_letter_code
_entity_poly.pdbx_strand_id
1 'polypeptide(L)'
;MKTTAAPLLTIGMPVYNAMRWLPEAIESLLMQTVSSFEIVAVVDGGSDGSLDYLRSMRDPRLRVLTQPNLGVTATLNRILREARTPWLVRQDADDVSYPRRIEKLLEAIAQRPDAGLIYSFAKYHPRERCAGRFRCSRGTPEELRGLVERGFLLSICHSTVALNIAKALEAGGYRMDLHAEDADLWWRMARQWEVWCIPEPLVGFRQSGTSVSTRHLEEQELAGLYVQYLLLSELWHRAPRPLEEIAESLLGMLRPAAIHAKEGLRRWNMERAAGRRLRGAGALARAVWASPGYVWRRLRDELGRAGIANGVPPEWFLERKELLWR
;
A
#
# COMPACT_ATOMS: atom_id res chain seq x y z
N MET A 1 -0.58 -22.26 32.14
CA MET A 1 0.02 -21.57 30.97
C MET A 1 -0.70 -22.09 29.73
N LYS A 2 -1.47 -21.28 29.01
CA LYS A 2 -2.02 -21.70 27.72
C LYS A 2 -0.82 -21.84 26.74
N THR A 3 -0.53 -23.02 26.27
CA THR A 3 0.39 -23.24 25.17
C THR A 3 -0.16 -22.47 23.96
N THR A 4 0.47 -21.35 23.63
CA THR A 4 0.17 -20.64 22.40
C THR A 4 0.53 -21.56 21.24
N ALA A 5 -0.46 -21.92 20.41
CA ALA A 5 -0.20 -22.62 19.17
C ALA A 5 0.87 -21.86 18.36
N ALA A 6 1.69 -22.61 17.59
CA ALA A 6 2.69 -21.97 16.74
C ALA A 6 1.99 -20.95 15.81
N PRO A 7 2.61 -19.78 15.57
CA PRO A 7 2.02 -18.76 14.72
C PRO A 7 1.89 -19.27 13.28
N LEU A 8 0.74 -19.02 12.65
CA LEU A 8 0.45 -19.39 11.28
C LEU A 8 0.91 -18.33 10.28
N LEU A 9 1.00 -17.06 10.72
CA LEU A 9 1.47 -15.94 9.94
C LEU A 9 2.15 -14.88 10.83
N THR A 10 2.98 -14.05 10.22
CA THR A 10 3.63 -12.91 10.86
C THR A 10 2.95 -11.62 10.41
N ILE A 11 2.60 -10.74 11.34
CA ILE A 11 2.16 -9.37 11.05
C ILE A 11 3.37 -8.46 11.16
N GLY A 12 3.75 -7.81 10.07
CA GLY A 12 4.89 -6.91 10.01
C GLY A 12 4.46 -5.45 10.06
N MET A 13 4.95 -4.72 11.06
CA MET A 13 4.61 -3.32 11.29
C MET A 13 5.88 -2.46 11.36
N PRO A 14 6.19 -1.65 10.34
CA PRO A 14 7.18 -0.60 10.46
C PRO A 14 6.61 0.55 11.29
N VAL A 15 7.42 1.09 12.19
CA VAL A 15 7.02 2.15 13.13
C VAL A 15 8.05 3.27 13.10
N TYR A 16 7.59 4.48 12.74
CA TYR A 16 8.38 5.70 12.83
C TYR A 16 7.50 6.88 13.22
N ASN A 17 7.72 7.45 14.41
CA ASN A 17 6.95 8.56 14.96
C ASN A 17 5.42 8.37 14.82
N ALA A 18 4.92 7.21 15.29
CA ALA A 18 3.55 6.77 15.10
C ALA A 18 2.68 6.83 16.37
N MET A 19 3.20 7.35 17.50
CA MET A 19 2.55 7.29 18.83
C MET A 19 1.10 7.75 18.80
N ARG A 20 0.79 8.72 17.97
CA ARG A 20 -0.57 9.25 17.83
C ARG A 20 -1.61 8.20 17.42
N TRP A 21 -1.22 7.20 16.63
CA TRP A 21 -2.13 6.23 16.02
C TRP A 21 -1.81 4.78 16.42
N LEU A 22 -0.57 4.56 16.85
CA LEU A 22 -0.02 3.25 17.20
C LEU A 22 -0.86 2.48 18.23
N PRO A 23 -1.42 3.10 19.30
CA PRO A 23 -2.26 2.39 20.25
C PRO A 23 -3.48 1.74 19.58
N GLU A 24 -4.21 2.48 18.75
CA GLU A 24 -5.38 1.97 18.04
C GLU A 24 -4.99 0.89 17.00
N ALA A 25 -3.89 1.08 16.30
CA ALA A 25 -3.38 0.10 15.33
C ALA A 25 -3.04 -1.25 15.99
N ILE A 26 -2.28 -1.23 17.09
CA ILE A 26 -1.92 -2.45 17.84
C ILE A 26 -3.16 -3.10 18.47
N GLU A 27 -4.02 -2.33 19.11
CA GLU A 27 -5.25 -2.86 19.73
C GLU A 27 -6.10 -3.59 18.70
N SER A 28 -6.23 -3.05 17.48
CA SER A 28 -6.97 -3.67 16.38
C SER A 28 -6.40 -5.04 15.96
N LEU A 29 -5.10 -5.25 16.11
CA LEU A 29 -4.45 -6.54 15.90
C LEU A 29 -4.68 -7.50 17.07
N LEU A 30 -4.61 -7.02 18.30
CA LEU A 30 -4.82 -7.85 19.48
C LEU A 30 -6.26 -8.36 19.60
N MET A 31 -7.22 -7.63 19.03
CA MET A 31 -8.67 -7.93 18.99
C MET A 31 -9.10 -8.81 17.81
N GLN A 32 -8.19 -9.40 17.06
CA GLN A 32 -8.53 -10.31 15.95
C GLN A 32 -9.25 -11.57 16.45
N THR A 33 -10.18 -12.11 15.64
CA THR A 33 -10.92 -13.35 15.96
C THR A 33 -10.03 -14.59 16.05
N VAL A 34 -8.86 -14.54 15.45
CA VAL A 34 -7.82 -15.59 15.48
C VAL A 34 -6.59 -15.04 16.21
N SER A 35 -5.97 -15.85 17.05
CA SER A 35 -4.80 -15.47 17.86
C SER A 35 -3.49 -16.13 17.43
N SER A 36 -3.53 -17.07 16.46
CA SER A 36 -2.34 -17.84 16.00
C SER A 36 -1.48 -17.02 15.02
N PHE A 37 -0.95 -15.89 15.46
CA PHE A 37 -0.02 -15.05 14.71
C PHE A 37 1.03 -14.44 15.65
N GLU A 38 2.16 -14.01 15.08
CA GLU A 38 3.11 -13.10 15.74
C GLU A 38 3.01 -11.70 15.14
N ILE A 39 3.42 -10.70 15.93
CA ILE A 39 3.58 -9.30 15.47
C ILE A 39 5.06 -8.96 15.56
N VAL A 40 5.65 -8.55 14.45
CA VAL A 40 7.00 -8.02 14.37
C VAL A 40 6.92 -6.51 14.13
N ALA A 41 7.05 -5.73 15.18
CA ALA A 41 7.11 -4.28 15.10
C ALA A 41 8.57 -3.83 15.02
N VAL A 42 8.97 -3.20 13.92
CA VAL A 42 10.31 -2.64 13.75
C VAL A 42 10.25 -1.13 13.88
N VAL A 43 10.81 -0.61 14.97
CA VAL A 43 10.91 0.83 15.23
C VAL A 43 12.15 1.36 14.54
N ASP A 44 11.93 2.20 13.53
CA ASP A 44 12.94 2.79 12.64
C ASP A 44 13.41 4.16 13.16
N GLY A 45 13.92 4.19 14.39
CA GLY A 45 14.25 5.44 15.07
C GLY A 45 13.00 6.20 15.55
N GLY A 46 13.13 7.52 15.66
CA GLY A 46 12.07 8.38 16.16
C GLY A 46 12.17 8.67 17.65
N SER A 47 11.38 9.65 18.13
CA SER A 47 11.47 10.17 19.51
C SER A 47 10.11 10.53 20.13
N ASP A 48 9.01 10.07 19.54
CA ASP A 48 7.66 10.43 19.95
C ASP A 48 7.05 9.53 21.05
N GLY A 49 7.85 8.59 21.61
CA GLY A 49 7.39 7.63 22.60
C GLY A 49 6.84 6.30 22.03
N SER A 50 6.81 6.11 20.70
CA SER A 50 6.34 4.87 20.07
C SER A 50 7.07 3.63 20.58
N LEU A 51 8.39 3.72 20.75
CA LEU A 51 9.21 2.61 21.25
C LEU A 51 8.86 2.24 22.70
N ASP A 52 8.75 3.24 23.57
CA ASP A 52 8.45 3.02 24.99
C ASP A 52 7.05 2.44 25.16
N TYR A 53 6.09 2.91 24.38
CA TYR A 53 4.76 2.34 24.33
C TYR A 53 4.78 0.86 23.96
N LEU A 54 5.44 0.48 22.85
CA LEU A 54 5.52 -0.92 22.42
C LEU A 54 6.23 -1.80 23.47
N ARG A 55 7.30 -1.31 24.09
CA ARG A 55 8.04 -2.03 25.16
C ARG A 55 7.23 -2.20 26.45
N SER A 56 6.29 -1.32 26.73
CA SER A 56 5.41 -1.43 27.90
C SER A 56 4.37 -2.55 27.76
N MET A 57 4.10 -3.02 26.53
CA MET A 57 3.10 -4.05 26.27
C MET A 57 3.59 -5.43 26.73
N ARG A 58 2.66 -6.26 27.24
CA ARG A 58 2.93 -7.60 27.79
C ARG A 58 2.29 -8.72 26.96
N ASP A 59 2.03 -8.49 25.67
CA ASP A 59 1.48 -9.53 24.80
C ASP A 59 2.60 -10.43 24.24
N PRO A 60 2.55 -11.76 24.44
CA PRO A 60 3.58 -12.67 24.00
C PRO A 60 3.70 -12.80 22.48
N ARG A 61 2.70 -12.33 21.72
CA ARG A 61 2.72 -12.31 20.26
C ARG A 61 3.54 -11.15 19.69
N LEU A 62 3.80 -10.11 20.51
CA LEU A 62 4.49 -8.90 20.07
C LEU A 62 6.01 -9.02 20.28
N ARG A 63 6.74 -8.91 19.17
CA ARG A 63 8.19 -8.82 19.13
C ARG A 63 8.60 -7.44 18.63
N VAL A 64 9.27 -6.66 19.46
CA VAL A 64 9.71 -5.29 19.16
C VAL A 64 11.19 -5.30 18.82
N LEU A 65 11.51 -4.81 17.64
CA LEU A 65 12.87 -4.63 17.14
C LEU A 65 13.14 -3.14 16.92
N THR A 66 14.40 -2.74 17.04
CA THR A 66 14.81 -1.34 16.86
C THR A 66 15.96 -1.24 15.86
N GLN A 67 16.02 -0.13 15.16
CA GLN A 67 17.13 0.24 14.30
C GLN A 67 17.28 1.77 14.24
N PRO A 68 18.44 2.31 13.83
CA PRO A 68 18.54 3.70 13.40
C PRO A 68 17.56 3.96 12.26
N ASN A 69 17.16 5.22 12.05
CA ASN A 69 16.29 5.56 10.92
C ASN A 69 17.00 5.26 9.59
N LEU A 70 16.60 4.15 8.97
CA LEU A 70 17.10 3.67 7.68
C LEU A 70 16.07 3.79 6.56
N GLY A 71 14.87 4.32 6.87
CA GLY A 71 13.76 4.47 5.93
C GLY A 71 12.86 3.24 5.83
N VAL A 72 11.69 3.47 5.22
CA VAL A 72 10.60 2.48 5.15
C VAL A 72 11.02 1.22 4.40
N THR A 73 11.72 1.34 3.28
CA THR A 73 12.16 0.21 2.44
C THR A 73 13.10 -0.73 3.21
N ALA A 74 14.09 -0.17 3.92
CA ALA A 74 15.01 -0.95 4.75
C ALA A 74 14.27 -1.65 5.88
N THR A 75 13.32 -0.96 6.51
CA THR A 75 12.48 -1.49 7.58
C THR A 75 11.60 -2.65 7.11
N LEU A 76 10.96 -2.53 5.95
CA LEU A 76 10.14 -3.57 5.33
C LEU A 76 10.98 -4.81 4.97
N ASN A 77 12.16 -4.63 4.40
CA ASN A 77 13.08 -5.72 4.10
C ASN A 77 13.60 -6.40 5.37
N ARG A 78 13.80 -5.65 6.44
CA ARG A 78 14.13 -6.23 7.75
C ARG A 78 12.98 -7.08 8.29
N ILE A 79 11.74 -6.59 8.19
CA ILE A 79 10.54 -7.34 8.60
C ILE A 79 10.44 -8.66 7.82
N LEU A 80 10.67 -8.65 6.49
CA LEU A 80 10.68 -9.88 5.69
C LEU A 80 11.68 -10.91 6.20
N ARG A 81 12.88 -10.49 6.61
CA ARG A 81 13.94 -11.39 7.13
C ARG A 81 13.66 -11.87 8.56
N GLU A 82 12.98 -11.07 9.36
CA GLU A 82 12.69 -11.35 10.78
C GLU A 82 11.41 -12.20 10.96
N ALA A 83 10.56 -12.30 9.96
CA ALA A 83 9.34 -13.11 10.00
C ALA A 83 9.69 -14.61 10.13
N ARG A 84 8.92 -15.33 10.97
CA ARG A 84 9.17 -16.74 11.30
C ARG A 84 8.16 -17.71 10.69
N THR A 85 7.29 -17.20 9.84
CA THR A 85 6.19 -17.94 9.20
C THR A 85 6.28 -17.79 7.69
N PRO A 86 5.61 -18.65 6.90
CA PRO A 86 5.64 -18.54 5.44
C PRO A 86 4.98 -17.28 4.88
N TRP A 87 4.07 -16.65 5.65
CA TRP A 87 3.29 -15.52 5.20
C TRP A 87 3.47 -14.29 6.09
N LEU A 88 3.73 -13.16 5.46
CA LEU A 88 3.82 -11.84 6.10
C LEU A 88 2.57 -11.03 5.78
N VAL A 89 1.82 -10.65 6.79
CA VAL A 89 0.71 -9.69 6.70
C VAL A 89 1.25 -8.29 7.00
N ARG A 90 1.07 -7.38 6.07
CA ARG A 90 1.52 -6.00 6.19
C ARG A 90 0.53 -5.20 7.05
N GLN A 91 1.04 -4.37 7.97
CA GLN A 91 0.24 -3.45 8.78
C GLN A 91 0.98 -2.12 8.92
N ASP A 92 0.33 -0.99 8.58
CA ASP A 92 0.83 0.34 8.91
C ASP A 92 0.49 0.71 10.36
N ALA A 93 1.38 1.46 11.00
CA ALA A 93 1.24 1.85 12.40
C ALA A 93 0.12 2.91 12.64
N ASP A 94 -0.51 3.39 11.57
CA ASP A 94 -1.64 4.33 11.60
C ASP A 94 -2.94 3.75 11.03
N ASP A 95 -2.95 2.50 10.58
CA ASP A 95 -4.13 1.81 10.04
C ASP A 95 -4.77 0.87 11.06
N VAL A 96 -6.03 0.52 10.82
CA VAL A 96 -6.84 -0.31 11.72
C VAL A 96 -7.24 -1.62 11.02
N SER A 97 -6.90 -2.75 11.63
CA SER A 97 -7.35 -4.08 11.18
C SER A 97 -8.77 -4.37 11.64
N TYR A 98 -9.67 -4.75 10.74
CA TYR A 98 -11.01 -5.20 11.17
C TYR A 98 -10.96 -6.60 11.80
N PRO A 99 -11.88 -6.92 12.71
CA PRO A 99 -11.77 -8.10 13.61
C PRO A 99 -11.54 -9.44 12.92
N ARG A 100 -12.09 -9.64 11.71
CA ARG A 100 -11.98 -10.90 10.95
C ARG A 100 -10.86 -10.91 9.92
N ARG A 101 -9.96 -9.91 9.93
CA ARG A 101 -8.93 -9.80 8.89
C ARG A 101 -8.03 -11.03 8.82
N ILE A 102 -7.48 -11.45 9.96
CA ILE A 102 -6.54 -12.58 10.01
C ILE A 102 -7.24 -13.88 9.65
N GLU A 103 -8.47 -14.10 10.12
CA GLU A 103 -9.30 -15.23 9.76
C GLU A 103 -9.49 -15.33 8.23
N LYS A 104 -9.88 -14.21 7.59
CA LYS A 104 -10.11 -14.17 6.14
C LYS A 104 -8.84 -14.36 5.32
N LEU A 105 -7.72 -13.85 5.80
CA LEU A 105 -6.43 -14.09 5.15
C LEU A 105 -6.00 -15.55 5.24
N LEU A 106 -6.18 -16.20 6.39
CA LEU A 106 -5.89 -17.63 6.56
C LEU A 106 -6.80 -18.50 5.69
N GLU A 107 -8.11 -18.20 5.60
CA GLU A 107 -9.03 -18.86 4.67
C GLU A 107 -8.54 -18.75 3.21
N ALA A 108 -8.14 -17.57 2.78
CA ALA A 108 -7.66 -17.33 1.43
C ALA A 108 -6.32 -18.04 1.16
N ILE A 109 -5.38 -18.03 2.12
CA ILE A 109 -4.11 -18.76 2.02
C ILE A 109 -4.35 -20.26 1.88
N ALA A 110 -5.28 -20.82 2.65
CA ALA A 110 -5.62 -22.25 2.56
C ALA A 110 -6.23 -22.62 1.19
N GLN A 111 -7.02 -21.73 0.58
CA GLN A 111 -7.61 -21.91 -0.74
C GLN A 111 -6.60 -21.70 -1.88
N ARG A 112 -5.56 -20.89 -1.66
CA ARG A 112 -4.56 -20.45 -2.66
C ARG A 112 -3.13 -20.57 -2.12
N PRO A 113 -2.67 -21.77 -1.76
CA PRO A 113 -1.36 -21.96 -1.12
C PRO A 113 -0.20 -21.52 -2.02
N ASP A 114 -0.40 -21.54 -3.33
CA ASP A 114 0.58 -21.14 -4.34
C ASP A 114 0.50 -19.66 -4.74
N ALA A 115 -0.38 -18.85 -4.14
CA ALA A 115 -0.41 -17.43 -4.39
C ALA A 115 0.90 -16.76 -3.90
N GLY A 116 1.34 -15.74 -4.62
CA GLY A 116 2.45 -14.89 -4.17
C GLY A 116 1.97 -13.78 -3.27
N LEU A 117 0.80 -13.23 -3.58
CA LEU A 117 0.24 -12.06 -2.92
C LEU A 117 -1.28 -12.21 -2.78
N ILE A 118 -1.77 -11.96 -1.57
CA ILE A 118 -3.20 -11.89 -1.27
C ILE A 118 -3.47 -10.53 -0.66
N TYR A 119 -4.53 -9.85 -1.08
CA TYR A 119 -4.90 -8.55 -0.51
C TYR A 119 -6.40 -8.41 -0.38
N SER A 120 -6.83 -7.44 0.42
CA SER A 120 -8.24 -7.12 0.60
C SER A 120 -8.55 -5.69 0.18
N PHE A 121 -9.83 -5.34 0.18
CA PHE A 121 -10.21 -3.93 0.11
C PHE A 121 -9.89 -3.21 1.42
N ALA A 122 -9.79 -1.87 1.34
CA ALA A 122 -9.73 -0.98 2.49
C ALA A 122 -10.83 0.08 2.39
N LYS A 123 -11.35 0.51 3.54
CA LYS A 123 -12.17 1.71 3.67
C LYS A 123 -11.38 2.82 4.32
N TYR A 124 -11.76 4.06 4.03
CA TYR A 124 -11.18 5.19 4.75
C TYR A 124 -11.61 5.16 6.22
N HIS A 125 -10.66 5.51 7.11
CA HIS A 125 -10.87 5.52 8.56
C HIS A 125 -10.80 6.96 9.12
N PRO A 126 -11.61 7.33 10.14
CA PRO A 126 -12.64 6.53 10.79
C PRO A 126 -13.88 6.34 9.90
N ARG A 127 -14.42 5.13 9.90
CA ARG A 127 -15.50 4.70 8.99
C ARG A 127 -16.78 5.53 9.15
N GLU A 128 -17.08 5.99 10.36
CA GLU A 128 -18.28 6.75 10.68
C GLU A 128 -18.24 8.17 10.08
N ARG A 129 -17.06 8.66 9.76
CA ARG A 129 -16.85 10.02 9.24
C ARG A 129 -16.38 10.07 7.79
N CYS A 130 -15.74 9.00 7.32
CA CYS A 130 -15.21 8.93 5.96
C CYS A 130 -16.11 8.09 5.07
N ALA A 131 -16.52 8.64 3.94
CA ALA A 131 -17.18 7.89 2.89
C ALA A 131 -16.15 7.35 1.91
N GLY A 132 -16.46 6.19 1.30
CA GLY A 132 -15.68 5.64 0.21
C GLY A 132 -14.66 4.58 0.62
N ARG A 133 -14.04 4.03 -0.41
CA ARG A 133 -13.04 2.97 -0.31
C ARG A 133 -11.71 3.45 -0.90
N PHE A 134 -10.62 2.88 -0.44
CA PHE A 134 -9.36 3.00 -1.16
C PHE A 134 -9.54 2.48 -2.59
N ARG A 135 -9.02 3.21 -3.56
CA ARG A 135 -9.06 2.80 -4.97
C ARG A 135 -8.16 1.58 -5.14
N CYS A 136 -8.75 0.43 -5.37
CA CYS A 136 -8.06 -0.86 -5.37
C CYS A 136 -8.33 -1.61 -6.66
N SER A 137 -7.29 -2.18 -7.27
CA SER A 137 -7.45 -3.14 -8.37
C SER A 137 -8.30 -4.31 -7.89
N ARG A 138 -9.10 -4.88 -8.78
CA ARG A 138 -10.02 -5.99 -8.47
C ARG A 138 -10.26 -6.80 -9.71
N GLY A 139 -10.59 -8.06 -9.51
CA GLY A 139 -10.83 -9.03 -10.59
C GLY A 139 -10.29 -10.40 -10.22
N THR A 140 -10.37 -11.33 -11.16
CA THR A 140 -9.73 -12.64 -11.04
C THR A 140 -8.21 -12.50 -11.12
N PRO A 141 -7.44 -13.53 -10.72
CA PRO A 141 -5.97 -13.52 -10.89
C PRO A 141 -5.53 -13.26 -12.33
N GLU A 142 -6.26 -13.83 -13.31
CA GLU A 142 -5.98 -13.65 -14.74
C GLU A 142 -6.22 -12.20 -15.18
N GLU A 143 -7.31 -11.58 -14.70
CA GLU A 143 -7.60 -10.17 -14.98
C GLU A 143 -6.54 -9.25 -14.37
N LEU A 144 -6.10 -9.53 -13.13
CA LEU A 144 -5.06 -8.77 -12.45
C LEU A 144 -3.70 -8.92 -13.16
N ARG A 145 -3.35 -10.14 -13.55
CA ARG A 145 -2.15 -10.42 -14.37
C ARG A 145 -2.24 -9.69 -15.71
N GLY A 146 -3.39 -9.78 -16.38
CA GLY A 146 -3.62 -9.10 -17.65
C GLY A 146 -3.50 -7.57 -17.57
N LEU A 147 -3.76 -6.93 -16.41
CA LEU A 147 -3.45 -5.51 -16.21
C LEU A 147 -1.94 -5.28 -16.30
N VAL A 148 -1.15 -6.09 -15.61
CA VAL A 148 0.31 -5.96 -15.58
C VAL A 148 0.92 -6.26 -16.95
N GLU A 149 0.45 -7.29 -17.65
CA GLU A 149 0.91 -7.63 -19.00
C GLU A 149 0.59 -6.56 -20.04
N ARG A 150 -0.44 -5.75 -19.82
CA ARG A 150 -0.73 -4.55 -20.61
C ARG A 150 0.05 -3.31 -20.16
N GLY A 151 0.97 -3.44 -19.21
CA GLY A 151 1.84 -2.35 -18.75
C GLY A 151 1.22 -1.43 -17.70
N PHE A 152 0.16 -1.85 -17.02
CA PHE A 152 -0.42 -1.11 -15.90
C PHE A 152 0.05 -1.67 -14.56
N LEU A 153 0.16 -0.80 -13.57
CA LEU A 153 0.42 -1.20 -12.19
C LEU A 153 -0.87 -1.61 -11.49
N LEU A 154 -0.74 -2.45 -10.47
CA LEU A 154 -1.83 -2.74 -9.55
C LEU A 154 -1.95 -1.64 -8.50
N SER A 155 -3.17 -1.20 -8.24
CA SER A 155 -3.49 -0.31 -7.12
C SER A 155 -3.90 -1.17 -5.93
N ILE A 156 -3.02 -1.32 -4.96
CA ILE A 156 -3.23 -2.13 -3.76
C ILE A 156 -2.86 -1.29 -2.54
N CYS A 157 -3.72 -1.26 -1.53
CA CYS A 157 -3.39 -0.61 -0.27
C CYS A 157 -2.38 -1.48 0.49
N HIS A 158 -1.22 -0.93 0.83
CA HIS A 158 -0.10 -1.66 1.41
C HIS A 158 -0.52 -2.42 2.68
N SER A 159 -1.28 -1.80 3.57
CA SER A 159 -1.77 -2.43 4.81
C SER A 159 -2.75 -3.58 4.59
N THR A 160 -3.23 -3.84 3.36
CA THR A 160 -4.18 -4.94 3.14
C THR A 160 -3.53 -6.26 2.74
N VAL A 161 -2.22 -6.25 2.52
CA VAL A 161 -1.51 -7.33 1.84
C VAL A 161 -1.05 -8.43 2.79
N ALA A 162 -1.15 -9.67 2.32
CA ALA A 162 -0.40 -10.82 2.81
C ALA A 162 0.55 -11.29 1.69
N LEU A 163 1.85 -11.41 2.01
CA LEU A 163 2.92 -11.82 1.11
C LEU A 163 3.39 -13.23 1.45
N ASN A 164 3.54 -14.09 0.45
CA ASN A 164 4.38 -15.27 0.61
C ASN A 164 5.85 -14.82 0.67
N ILE A 165 6.49 -15.04 1.80
CA ILE A 165 7.83 -14.48 2.10
C ILE A 165 8.88 -15.02 1.14
N ALA A 166 8.90 -16.33 0.88
CA ALA A 166 9.86 -16.94 -0.03
C ALA A 166 9.77 -16.32 -1.43
N LYS A 167 8.55 -16.18 -1.96
CA LYS A 167 8.28 -15.58 -3.27
C LYS A 167 8.60 -14.08 -3.31
N ALA A 168 8.33 -13.35 -2.22
CA ALA A 168 8.70 -11.94 -2.13
C ALA A 168 10.22 -11.74 -2.13
N LEU A 169 10.97 -12.62 -1.43
CA LEU A 169 12.44 -12.61 -1.44
C LEU A 169 13.00 -13.04 -2.80
N GLU A 170 12.43 -14.04 -3.45
CA GLU A 170 12.79 -14.47 -4.81
C GLU A 170 12.59 -13.35 -5.83
N ALA A 171 11.50 -12.57 -5.68
CA ALA A 171 11.27 -11.36 -6.46
C ALA A 171 12.27 -10.23 -6.14
N GLY A 172 13.18 -10.38 -5.17
CA GLY A 172 14.17 -9.38 -4.76
C GLY A 172 13.72 -8.43 -3.65
N GLY A 173 12.61 -8.73 -2.97
CA GLY A 173 12.08 -7.92 -1.87
C GLY A 173 11.68 -6.49 -2.30
N TYR A 174 11.62 -5.59 -1.36
CA TYR A 174 11.44 -4.16 -1.60
C TYR A 174 12.79 -3.56 -2.03
N ARG A 175 12.96 -3.23 -3.31
CA ARG A 175 14.26 -2.86 -3.89
C ARG A 175 14.47 -1.38 -4.15
N MET A 176 13.43 -0.56 -3.99
CA MET A 176 13.49 0.86 -4.32
C MET A 176 13.20 1.70 -3.08
N ASP A 177 14.06 2.67 -2.82
CA ASP A 177 13.83 3.69 -1.79
C ASP A 177 13.12 4.91 -2.40
N LEU A 178 12.01 4.63 -3.07
CA LEU A 178 11.10 5.60 -3.65
C LEU A 178 9.74 5.48 -2.96
N HIS A 179 8.93 6.54 -3.01
CA HIS A 179 7.58 6.54 -2.44
C HIS A 179 6.56 5.69 -3.24
N ALA A 180 7.00 4.57 -3.82
CA ALA A 180 6.21 3.58 -4.58
C ALA A 180 6.85 2.17 -4.53
N GLU A 181 7.59 1.86 -3.45
CA GLU A 181 8.29 0.60 -3.22
C GLU A 181 7.35 -0.62 -3.22
N ASP A 182 6.11 -0.40 -2.81
CA ASP A 182 5.04 -1.38 -2.81
C ASP A 182 4.58 -1.71 -4.24
N ALA A 183 4.27 -0.70 -5.04
CA ALA A 183 3.84 -0.88 -6.42
C ALA A 183 4.92 -1.59 -7.27
N ASP A 184 6.21 -1.34 -6.98
CA ASP A 184 7.33 -2.02 -7.62
C ASP A 184 7.34 -3.52 -7.27
N LEU A 185 7.15 -3.89 -6.02
CA LEU A 185 7.10 -5.29 -5.61
C LEU A 185 5.85 -5.99 -6.18
N TRP A 186 4.68 -5.31 -6.21
CA TRP A 186 3.42 -5.92 -6.67
C TRP A 186 3.49 -6.38 -8.13
N TRP A 187 4.01 -5.55 -9.05
CA TRP A 187 4.08 -5.97 -10.45
C TRP A 187 5.10 -7.09 -10.67
N ARG A 188 6.25 -7.09 -9.97
CA ARG A 188 7.24 -8.17 -10.05
C ARG A 188 6.66 -9.50 -9.58
N MET A 189 5.92 -9.48 -8.49
CA MET A 189 5.24 -10.67 -7.99
C MET A 189 4.10 -11.13 -8.92
N ALA A 190 3.27 -10.19 -9.41
CA ALA A 190 2.12 -10.51 -10.26
C ALA A 190 2.51 -11.13 -11.61
N ARG A 191 3.73 -10.90 -12.09
CA ARG A 191 4.26 -11.54 -13.30
C ARG A 191 4.65 -13.00 -13.10
N GLN A 192 5.00 -13.37 -11.89
CA GLN A 192 5.55 -14.71 -11.60
C GLN A 192 4.54 -15.59 -10.88
N TRP A 193 3.72 -15.03 -9.99
CA TRP A 193 2.79 -15.78 -9.16
C TRP A 193 1.38 -15.20 -9.20
N GLU A 194 0.44 -15.99 -8.72
CA GLU A 194 -0.95 -15.57 -8.58
C GLU A 194 -1.07 -14.44 -7.56
N VAL A 195 -1.87 -13.43 -7.93
CA VAL A 195 -2.30 -12.34 -7.04
C VAL A 195 -3.80 -12.50 -6.80
N TRP A 196 -4.19 -12.64 -5.54
CA TRP A 196 -5.58 -12.88 -5.14
C TRP A 196 -6.19 -11.71 -4.39
N CYS A 197 -7.39 -11.32 -4.78
CA CYS A 197 -8.15 -10.23 -4.16
C CYS A 197 -9.31 -10.78 -3.33
N ILE A 198 -9.33 -10.52 -2.02
CA ILE A 198 -10.50 -10.73 -1.15
C ILE A 198 -11.41 -9.52 -1.33
N PRO A 199 -12.63 -9.66 -1.90
CA PRO A 199 -13.49 -8.53 -2.24
C PRO A 199 -14.23 -7.95 -1.02
N GLU A 200 -13.60 -8.00 0.15
CA GLU A 200 -14.12 -7.47 1.41
C GLU A 200 -13.17 -6.39 1.97
N PRO A 201 -13.69 -5.33 2.59
CA PRO A 201 -12.86 -4.38 3.31
C PRO A 201 -12.45 -4.97 4.67
N LEU A 202 -11.17 -5.30 4.81
CA LEU A 202 -10.60 -5.86 6.04
C LEU A 202 -9.69 -4.87 6.79
N VAL A 203 -9.46 -3.69 6.24
CA VAL A 203 -8.61 -2.64 6.79
C VAL A 203 -9.30 -1.29 6.73
N GLY A 204 -9.19 -0.53 7.80
CA GLY A 204 -9.46 0.89 7.88
C GLY A 204 -8.21 1.69 7.58
N PHE A 205 -8.11 2.24 6.37
CA PHE A 205 -6.98 3.04 5.91
C PHE A 205 -7.10 4.49 6.35
N ARG A 206 -6.11 4.99 7.08
CA ARG A 206 -6.09 6.35 7.59
C ARG A 206 -5.39 7.30 6.64
N GLN A 207 -6.06 8.39 6.30
CA GLN A 207 -5.43 9.52 5.62
C GLN A 207 -5.13 10.61 6.64
N SER A 208 -3.87 10.95 6.81
CA SER A 208 -3.43 12.01 7.71
C SER A 208 -2.57 13.04 6.95
N GLY A 209 -2.47 14.25 7.47
CA GLY A 209 -1.56 15.27 6.94
C GLY A 209 -0.07 14.94 7.15
N THR A 210 0.23 13.94 7.96
CA THR A 210 1.59 13.48 8.26
C THR A 210 1.98 12.21 7.51
N SER A 211 1.02 11.54 6.82
CA SER A 211 1.33 10.34 6.04
C SER A 211 2.27 10.68 4.86
N VAL A 212 3.19 9.76 4.56
CA VAL A 212 4.14 9.86 3.43
C VAL A 212 3.41 10.20 2.14
N SER A 213 2.30 9.52 1.88
CA SER A 213 1.49 9.73 0.69
C SER A 213 0.85 11.12 0.58
N THR A 214 0.72 11.86 1.67
CA THR A 214 0.17 13.22 1.67
C THR A 214 1.26 14.28 1.54
N ARG A 215 2.42 14.06 2.14
CA ARG A 215 3.54 15.02 2.13
C ARG A 215 4.30 15.03 0.81
N HIS A 216 4.41 13.90 0.15
CA HIS A 216 5.26 13.64 -1.01
C HIS A 216 4.43 13.22 -2.22
N LEU A 217 3.34 13.96 -2.53
CA LEU A 217 2.43 13.54 -3.60
C LEU A 217 3.07 13.59 -4.98
N GLU A 218 3.82 14.64 -5.29
CA GLU A 218 4.49 14.78 -6.60
C GLU A 218 5.60 13.74 -6.74
N GLU A 219 6.40 13.53 -5.70
CA GLU A 219 7.43 12.49 -5.70
C GLU A 219 6.82 11.11 -5.84
N GLN A 220 5.64 10.86 -5.24
CA GLN A 220 4.91 9.60 -5.42
C GLN A 220 4.38 9.42 -6.85
N GLU A 221 3.87 10.47 -7.48
CA GLU A 221 3.41 10.40 -8.86
C GLU A 221 4.60 10.13 -9.80
N LEU A 222 5.73 10.80 -9.59
CA LEU A 222 6.97 10.56 -10.34
C LEU A 222 7.49 9.13 -10.13
N ALA A 223 7.55 8.69 -8.87
CA ALA A 223 7.96 7.33 -8.52
C ALA A 223 7.02 6.28 -9.16
N GLY A 224 5.70 6.53 -9.15
CA GLY A 224 4.73 5.67 -9.81
C GLY A 224 4.93 5.57 -11.33
N LEU A 225 5.25 6.68 -12.00
CA LEU A 225 5.61 6.68 -13.43
C LEU A 225 6.91 5.92 -13.68
N TYR A 226 7.91 6.10 -12.81
CA TYR A 226 9.18 5.38 -12.93
C TYR A 226 9.00 3.87 -12.73
N VAL A 227 8.21 3.45 -11.75
CA VAL A 227 7.88 2.03 -11.55
C VAL A 227 7.15 1.46 -12.76
N GLN A 228 6.22 2.22 -13.37
CA GLN A 228 5.56 1.80 -14.60
C GLN A 228 6.54 1.73 -15.78
N TYR A 229 7.49 2.67 -15.87
CA TYR A 229 8.56 2.62 -16.85
C TYR A 229 9.44 1.36 -16.71
N LEU A 230 9.78 0.95 -15.47
CA LEU A 230 10.52 -0.28 -15.22
C LEU A 230 9.74 -1.52 -15.67
N LEU A 231 8.44 -1.59 -15.36
CA LEU A 231 7.57 -2.65 -15.86
C LEU A 231 7.55 -2.69 -17.39
N LEU A 232 7.37 -1.55 -18.04
CA LEU A 232 7.35 -1.45 -19.51
C LEU A 232 8.71 -1.78 -20.14
N SER A 233 9.81 -1.39 -19.48
CA SER A 233 11.16 -1.76 -19.90
C SER A 233 11.34 -3.27 -19.94
N GLU A 234 10.84 -3.97 -18.91
CA GLU A 234 10.89 -5.43 -18.87
C GLU A 234 9.96 -6.06 -19.94
N LEU A 235 8.72 -5.57 -20.07
CA LEU A 235 7.75 -6.09 -21.05
C LEU A 235 8.22 -5.90 -22.50
N TRP A 236 8.93 -4.82 -22.77
CA TRP A 236 9.42 -4.47 -24.12
C TRP A 236 10.88 -4.85 -24.36
N HIS A 237 11.48 -5.60 -23.41
CA HIS A 237 12.88 -6.05 -23.47
C HIS A 237 13.86 -4.90 -23.72
N ARG A 238 13.68 -3.80 -23.00
CA ARG A 238 14.53 -2.60 -23.06
C ARG A 238 15.32 -2.44 -21.77
N ALA A 239 16.58 -2.05 -21.87
CA ALA A 239 17.38 -1.73 -20.69
C ALA A 239 16.83 -0.45 -20.02
N PRO A 240 16.45 -0.50 -18.73
CA PRO A 240 15.99 0.69 -18.04
C PRO A 240 17.16 1.60 -17.69
N ARG A 241 16.90 2.91 -17.71
CA ARG A 241 17.83 3.95 -17.25
C ARG A 241 17.50 4.37 -15.81
N PRO A 242 18.47 4.86 -15.04
CA PRO A 242 18.26 5.43 -13.71
C PRO A 242 17.25 6.58 -13.74
N LEU A 243 16.52 6.77 -12.61
CA LEU A 243 15.50 7.82 -12.51
C LEU A 243 16.09 9.20 -12.78
N GLU A 244 17.30 9.47 -12.29
CA GLU A 244 17.98 10.75 -12.37
C GLU A 244 18.18 11.20 -13.83
N GLU A 245 18.36 10.23 -14.73
CA GLU A 245 18.59 10.53 -16.16
C GLU A 245 17.30 10.81 -16.94
N ILE A 246 16.15 10.32 -16.46
CA ILE A 246 14.86 10.40 -17.18
C ILE A 246 13.77 11.15 -16.41
N ALA A 247 14.07 11.64 -15.20
CA ALA A 247 13.11 12.30 -14.34
C ALA A 247 12.38 13.46 -15.04
N GLU A 248 13.10 14.32 -15.77
CA GLU A 248 12.52 15.44 -16.50
C GLU A 248 11.51 14.97 -17.55
N SER A 249 11.85 13.90 -18.28
CA SER A 249 10.97 13.30 -19.29
C SER A 249 9.69 12.72 -18.68
N LEU A 250 9.80 12.08 -17.49
CA LEU A 250 8.66 11.57 -16.75
C LEU A 250 7.82 12.69 -16.14
N LEU A 251 8.45 13.74 -15.58
CA LEU A 251 7.76 14.92 -15.07
C LEU A 251 6.88 15.58 -16.16
N GLY A 252 7.39 15.63 -17.41
CA GLY A 252 6.61 16.10 -18.55
C GLY A 252 5.36 15.26 -18.87
N MET A 253 5.19 14.08 -18.28
CA MET A 253 3.97 13.25 -18.38
C MET A 253 2.94 13.55 -17.29
N LEU A 254 3.34 14.21 -16.20
CA LEU A 254 2.44 14.56 -15.12
C LEU A 254 1.42 15.60 -15.58
N ARG A 255 0.21 15.49 -15.04
CA ARG A 255 -0.89 16.42 -15.29
C ARG A 255 -1.17 17.23 -14.03
N PRO A 256 -0.68 18.47 -13.90
CA PRO A 256 -0.85 19.28 -12.68
C PRO A 256 -2.30 19.37 -12.21
N ALA A 257 -3.24 19.55 -13.14
CA ALA A 257 -4.68 19.58 -12.81
C ALA A 257 -5.19 18.30 -12.15
N ALA A 258 -4.68 17.12 -12.55
CA ALA A 258 -5.04 15.84 -11.92
C ALA A 258 -4.40 15.69 -10.53
N ILE A 259 -3.17 16.17 -10.35
CA ILE A 259 -2.48 16.20 -9.05
C ILE A 259 -3.26 17.10 -8.08
N HIS A 260 -3.60 18.33 -8.46
CA HIS A 260 -4.42 19.23 -7.64
C HIS A 260 -5.79 18.63 -7.29
N ALA A 261 -6.44 17.92 -8.24
CA ALA A 261 -7.68 17.23 -7.95
C ALA A 261 -7.49 16.08 -6.95
N LYS A 262 -6.40 15.31 -7.05
CA LYS A 262 -6.05 14.25 -6.10
C LYS A 262 -5.79 14.79 -4.70
N GLU A 263 -5.06 15.89 -4.58
CA GLU A 263 -4.86 16.60 -3.32
C GLU A 263 -6.18 17.09 -2.71
N GLY A 264 -7.03 17.69 -3.53
CA GLY A 264 -8.34 18.16 -3.10
C GLY A 264 -9.22 17.02 -2.55
N LEU A 265 -9.23 15.85 -3.19
CA LEU A 265 -9.94 14.66 -2.72
C LEU A 265 -9.34 14.10 -1.41
N ARG A 266 -8.01 14.09 -1.26
CA ARG A 266 -7.36 13.69 0.00
C ARG A 266 -7.74 14.65 1.12
N ARG A 267 -7.68 15.96 0.87
CA ARG A 267 -8.08 16.98 1.83
C ARG A 267 -9.54 16.87 2.20
N TRP A 268 -10.43 16.59 1.26
CA TRP A 268 -11.84 16.30 1.54
C TRP A 268 -12.00 15.16 2.55
N ASN A 269 -11.32 14.02 2.35
CA ASN A 269 -11.36 12.90 3.28
C ASN A 269 -10.82 13.27 4.66
N MET A 270 -9.68 13.96 4.74
CA MET A 270 -9.08 14.40 6.01
C MET A 270 -9.97 15.37 6.78
N GLU A 271 -10.58 16.34 6.10
CA GLU A 271 -11.49 17.31 6.74
C GLU A 271 -12.76 16.62 7.26
N ARG A 272 -13.28 15.63 6.53
CA ARG A 272 -14.41 14.81 6.99
C ARG A 272 -14.03 13.93 8.18
N ALA A 273 -12.88 13.29 8.15
CA ALA A 273 -12.36 12.50 9.27
C ALA A 273 -12.26 13.34 10.55
N ALA A 274 -11.88 14.62 10.41
CA ALA A 274 -11.81 15.58 11.49
C ALA A 274 -13.17 16.21 11.87
N GLY A 275 -14.27 15.81 11.23
CA GLY A 275 -15.63 16.35 11.49
C GLY A 275 -15.89 17.73 10.86
N ARG A 276 -14.98 18.28 10.08
CA ARG A 276 -15.07 19.63 9.50
C ARG A 276 -15.75 19.61 8.12
N ARG A 277 -17.05 19.34 8.09
CA ARG A 277 -17.84 19.09 6.87
C ARG A 277 -17.77 20.23 5.84
N LEU A 278 -17.88 21.50 6.24
CA LEU A 278 -17.85 22.65 5.32
C LEU A 278 -16.47 22.81 4.65
N ARG A 279 -15.38 22.64 5.40
CA ARG A 279 -14.03 22.67 4.83
C ARG A 279 -13.81 21.52 3.85
N GLY A 280 -14.37 20.34 4.17
CA GLY A 280 -14.37 19.19 3.28
C GLY A 280 -15.10 19.49 1.97
N ALA A 281 -16.32 20.05 2.03
CA ALA A 281 -17.09 20.43 0.84
C ALA A 281 -16.31 21.44 -0.05
N GLY A 282 -15.65 22.43 0.56
CA GLY A 282 -14.78 23.36 -0.17
C GLY A 282 -13.57 22.69 -0.83
N ALA A 283 -13.00 21.67 -0.19
CA ALA A 283 -11.89 20.89 -0.78
C ALA A 283 -12.36 20.05 -1.98
N LEU A 284 -13.53 19.42 -1.88
CA LEU A 284 -14.16 18.68 -2.97
C LEU A 284 -14.48 19.59 -4.17
N ALA A 285 -15.05 20.77 -3.91
CA ALA A 285 -15.36 21.75 -4.97
C ALA A 285 -14.09 22.16 -5.73
N ARG A 286 -12.98 22.43 -5.02
CA ARG A 286 -11.68 22.71 -5.66
C ARG A 286 -11.16 21.53 -6.48
N ALA A 287 -11.31 20.29 -6.00
CA ALA A 287 -10.91 19.10 -6.76
C ALA A 287 -11.70 18.97 -8.06
N VAL A 288 -13.02 19.18 -8.01
CA VAL A 288 -13.90 19.15 -9.20
C VAL A 288 -13.52 20.27 -10.16
N TRP A 289 -13.26 21.48 -9.66
CA TRP A 289 -12.87 22.60 -10.51
C TRP A 289 -11.52 22.36 -11.18
N ALA A 290 -10.53 21.81 -10.45
CA ALA A 290 -9.21 21.52 -10.99
C ALA A 290 -9.23 20.47 -12.10
N SER A 291 -9.97 19.37 -11.91
CA SER A 291 -10.11 18.32 -12.92
C SER A 291 -11.38 17.51 -12.75
N PRO A 292 -12.51 17.96 -13.34
CA PRO A 292 -13.80 17.25 -13.23
C PRO A 292 -13.72 15.83 -13.79
N GLY A 293 -12.98 15.62 -14.89
CA GLY A 293 -12.79 14.30 -15.49
C GLY A 293 -12.02 13.33 -14.59
N TYR A 294 -11.06 13.82 -13.79
CA TYR A 294 -10.36 13.00 -12.80
C TYR A 294 -11.30 12.58 -11.66
N VAL A 295 -12.06 13.54 -11.11
CA VAL A 295 -13.01 13.27 -10.02
C VAL A 295 -14.11 12.30 -10.47
N TRP A 296 -14.65 12.50 -11.69
CA TRP A 296 -15.65 11.60 -12.26
C TRP A 296 -15.13 10.16 -12.44
N ARG A 297 -13.91 10.00 -12.96
CA ARG A 297 -13.28 8.67 -13.05
C ARG A 297 -13.12 8.03 -11.68
N ARG A 298 -12.70 8.79 -10.66
CA ARG A 298 -12.57 8.28 -9.28
C ARG A 298 -13.91 7.76 -8.75
N LEU A 299 -15.00 8.50 -8.94
CA LEU A 299 -16.35 8.07 -8.53
C LEU A 299 -16.79 6.82 -9.29
N ARG A 300 -16.60 6.79 -10.60
CA ARG A 300 -16.91 5.61 -11.43
C ARG A 300 -16.12 4.38 -10.97
N ASP A 301 -14.84 4.53 -10.67
CA ASP A 301 -13.96 3.46 -10.21
C ASP A 301 -14.41 2.92 -8.83
N GLU A 302 -14.96 3.77 -7.96
CA GLU A 302 -15.52 3.35 -6.67
C GLU A 302 -16.81 2.52 -6.83
N LEU A 303 -17.65 2.90 -7.76
CA LEU A 303 -18.96 2.26 -8.02
C LEU A 303 -18.85 1.07 -8.99
N GLY A 304 -17.84 1.04 -9.84
CA GLY A 304 -17.66 0.03 -10.87
C GLY A 304 -17.23 -1.35 -10.34
N ARG A 305 -17.51 -2.38 -11.14
CA ARG A 305 -17.08 -3.76 -10.90
C ARG A 305 -15.79 -4.11 -11.68
N ALA A 306 -15.43 -3.31 -12.67
CA ALA A 306 -14.27 -3.57 -13.53
C ALA A 306 -12.93 -3.38 -12.81
N GLY A 307 -11.92 -4.08 -13.28
CA GLY A 307 -10.54 -3.96 -12.83
C GLY A 307 -10.05 -2.51 -12.90
N ILE A 308 -9.34 -2.07 -11.86
CA ILE A 308 -8.77 -0.72 -11.79
C ILE A 308 -7.30 -0.81 -12.13
N ALA A 309 -6.94 -0.25 -13.28
CA ALA A 309 -5.55 -0.03 -13.67
C ALA A 309 -4.97 1.19 -12.94
N ASN A 310 -3.72 1.11 -12.52
CA ASN A 310 -2.96 2.22 -11.99
C ASN A 310 -1.85 2.61 -12.97
N GLY A 311 -1.53 3.90 -13.05
CA GLY A 311 -0.58 4.44 -14.00
C GLY A 311 -1.27 5.17 -15.17
N VAL A 312 -0.48 5.47 -16.18
CA VAL A 312 -0.89 6.15 -17.42
C VAL A 312 -0.95 5.16 -18.58
N PRO A 313 -1.62 5.49 -19.70
CA PRO A 313 -1.60 4.64 -20.89
C PRO A 313 -0.17 4.34 -21.34
N PRO A 314 0.19 3.07 -21.56
CA PRO A 314 1.55 2.67 -22.00
C PRO A 314 2.02 3.38 -23.27
N GLU A 315 1.09 3.77 -24.13
CA GLU A 315 1.37 4.50 -25.38
C GLU A 315 2.08 5.84 -25.13
N TRP A 316 1.85 6.48 -23.99
CA TRP A 316 2.51 7.73 -23.62
C TRP A 316 4.04 7.56 -23.44
N PHE A 317 4.47 6.39 -23.00
CA PHE A 317 5.88 6.04 -22.94
C PHE A 317 6.46 5.79 -24.32
N LEU A 318 5.69 5.18 -25.25
CA LEU A 318 6.11 4.98 -26.63
C LEU A 318 6.28 6.31 -27.40
N GLU A 319 5.42 7.29 -27.14
CA GLU A 319 5.56 8.64 -27.71
C GLU A 319 6.87 9.32 -27.30
N ARG A 320 7.47 8.90 -26.19
CA ARG A 320 8.73 9.42 -25.62
C ARG A 320 9.87 8.42 -25.62
N LYS A 321 9.76 7.37 -26.43
CA LYS A 321 10.72 6.25 -26.42
C LYS A 321 12.17 6.69 -26.60
N GLU A 322 12.42 7.72 -27.41
CA GLU A 322 13.75 8.23 -27.70
C GLU A 322 14.39 8.95 -26.50
N LEU A 323 13.58 9.54 -25.63
CA LEU A 323 14.03 10.21 -24.39
C LEU A 323 14.20 9.23 -23.23
N LEU A 324 13.42 8.15 -23.23
CA LEU A 324 13.35 7.21 -22.11
C LEU A 324 14.32 6.03 -22.25
N TRP A 325 14.64 5.57 -23.47
CA TRP A 325 15.43 4.34 -23.70
C TRP A 325 16.65 4.50 -24.63
N ARG A 326 17.07 5.71 -24.96
CA ARG A 326 18.32 5.93 -25.72
C ARG A 326 19.56 6.03 -24.88
#